data_101f941a5b63d4bbeabfca80a3835e7e
#
_entry.id   101f941a5b63d4bbeabfca80a3835e7e
#
_cell.length_a   1.000
_cell.length_b   1.000
_cell.length_c   1.000
_cell.angle_alpha   90.00
_cell.angle_beta   90.00
_cell.angle_gamma   90.00
#
_symmetry.space_group_name_H-M   'P 1'
#
loop_
_entity.id
_entity.type
_entity.pdbx_description
1 polymer ?
#
loop_
_entity_poly.entity_id
_entity_poly.type
_entity_poly.pdbx_seq_one_letter_code
_entity_poly.pdbx_strand_id
1 'polypeptide(L)'
;MTRSPYEVLGVAKNAPDDEIKKAYRNLARKYHPDRNPGDASAEEQFKEVQGAYDLLSDPEKRRAYDTFGSAGPRGFPGGANMGGARFEEFNLGDLGDLLGGMFGGGARARGGARQPIRGDDLETRVQISFEDSLKGIQVRVPVEAETACSVCHGTGAEPGTAPVVCPQCGGRGVVSDSQGLFAFSQPCPRCQGNGSIVEKPCKHCRGVGRERATKRYAVKIPAGARSGTRVRLKGKGEGGRNGGPAGDLYVVVDVAPSPLFERRGADLVLDVPVTYAEAALGASVQIPTPDGSIALKVPAGTESGKLLRVKGRGAPHLKGNGRGDLLARVKVTIPKKLTKAEREALEEYRKVSREDPRERVFAT
;
A
#
# COMPACT_ATOMS: atom_id res chain seq x y z
N MET A 1 10.39 16.43 -42.68
CA MET A 1 11.57 15.59 -42.38
C MET A 1 11.55 15.37 -40.88
N THR A 2 11.25 14.17 -40.40
CA THR A 2 11.21 13.83 -38.95
C THR A 2 12.65 13.75 -38.43
N ARG A 3 12.99 14.59 -37.46
CA ARG A 3 14.29 14.59 -36.76
C ARG A 3 14.57 13.22 -36.14
N SER A 4 15.83 12.77 -36.19
CA SER A 4 16.18 11.52 -35.55
C SER A 4 16.11 11.65 -34.00
N PRO A 5 15.77 10.61 -33.25
CA PRO A 5 15.74 10.65 -31.78
C PRO A 5 17.06 11.11 -31.17
N TYR A 6 18.19 10.82 -31.79
CA TYR A 6 19.51 11.29 -31.38
C TYR A 6 19.67 12.80 -31.57
N GLU A 7 19.15 13.33 -32.68
CA GLU A 7 19.14 14.78 -32.95
C GLU A 7 18.19 15.53 -32.01
N VAL A 8 17.05 14.95 -31.67
CA VAL A 8 16.08 15.52 -30.72
C VAL A 8 16.71 15.67 -29.36
N LEU A 9 17.47 14.66 -28.87
CA LEU A 9 18.18 14.72 -27.60
C LEU A 9 19.53 15.46 -27.70
N GLY A 10 20.02 15.78 -28.91
CA GLY A 10 21.29 16.45 -29.11
C GLY A 10 22.51 15.59 -28.72
N VAL A 11 22.44 14.29 -28.92
CA VAL A 11 23.49 13.32 -28.60
C VAL A 11 23.97 12.59 -29.83
N ALA A 12 25.21 12.09 -29.80
CA ALA A 12 25.77 11.28 -30.88
C ALA A 12 25.07 9.91 -30.97
N LYS A 13 25.01 9.32 -32.18
CA LYS A 13 24.38 8.02 -32.41
C LYS A 13 24.98 6.87 -31.59
N ASN A 14 26.27 7.00 -31.22
CA ASN A 14 27.00 6.05 -30.37
C ASN A 14 27.09 6.48 -28.88
N ALA A 15 26.27 7.45 -28.45
CA ALA A 15 26.28 7.94 -27.08
C ALA A 15 25.94 6.83 -26.07
N PRO A 16 26.65 6.76 -24.93
CA PRO A 16 26.33 5.83 -23.86
C PRO A 16 25.01 6.20 -23.16
N ASP A 17 24.37 5.23 -22.51
CA ASP A 17 23.08 5.40 -21.88
C ASP A 17 23.03 6.51 -20.82
N ASP A 18 24.14 6.72 -20.09
CA ASP A 18 24.27 7.80 -19.12
C ASP A 18 24.23 9.20 -19.77
N GLU A 19 24.79 9.35 -20.97
CA GLU A 19 24.77 10.59 -21.73
C GLU A 19 23.35 10.88 -22.24
N ILE A 20 22.68 9.88 -22.78
CA ILE A 20 21.27 9.94 -23.23
C ILE A 20 20.39 10.39 -22.06
N LYS A 21 20.57 9.78 -20.89
CA LYS A 21 19.80 10.10 -19.67
C LYS A 21 20.08 11.52 -19.17
N LYS A 22 21.33 11.98 -19.26
CA LYS A 22 21.74 13.34 -18.88
C LYS A 22 21.14 14.39 -19.82
N ALA A 23 21.18 14.15 -21.13
CA ALA A 23 20.60 15.00 -22.16
C ALA A 23 19.06 15.13 -21.97
N TYR A 24 18.38 14.01 -21.78
CA TYR A 24 16.96 13.98 -21.47
C TYR A 24 16.59 14.83 -20.26
N ARG A 25 17.30 14.63 -19.13
CA ARG A 25 17.01 15.40 -17.90
C ARG A 25 17.16 16.91 -18.08
N ASN A 26 18.14 17.33 -18.87
CA ASN A 26 18.36 18.74 -19.14
C ASN A 26 17.25 19.34 -20.01
N LEU A 27 16.87 18.64 -21.08
CA LEU A 27 15.82 19.09 -21.99
C LEU A 27 14.43 19.02 -21.35
N ALA A 28 14.14 17.96 -20.58
CA ALA A 28 12.90 17.82 -19.84
C ALA A 28 12.71 18.94 -18.80
N ARG A 29 13.78 19.36 -18.12
CA ARG A 29 13.73 20.53 -17.21
C ARG A 29 13.53 21.85 -17.94
N LYS A 30 14.09 21.99 -19.15
CA LYS A 30 14.00 23.21 -19.96
C LYS A 30 12.59 23.40 -20.48
N TYR A 31 11.94 22.34 -20.95
CA TYR A 31 10.63 22.36 -21.61
C TYR A 31 9.49 21.88 -20.69
N HIS A 32 9.73 21.76 -19.38
CA HIS A 32 8.71 21.30 -18.43
C HIS A 32 7.49 22.21 -18.44
N PRO A 33 6.24 21.68 -18.47
CA PRO A 33 5.03 22.51 -18.50
C PRO A 33 4.91 23.43 -17.30
N ASP A 34 5.36 23.00 -16.09
CA ASP A 34 5.34 23.87 -14.89
C ASP A 34 6.29 25.07 -14.99
N ARG A 35 7.31 24.99 -15.82
CA ARG A 35 8.26 26.11 -16.04
C ARG A 35 7.90 26.99 -17.22
N ASN A 36 7.10 26.49 -18.14
CA ASN A 36 6.65 27.16 -19.34
C ASN A 36 5.11 27.09 -19.46
N PRO A 37 4.36 27.62 -18.48
CA PRO A 37 2.90 27.51 -18.46
C PRO A 37 2.31 28.26 -19.67
N GLY A 38 1.52 27.54 -20.48
CA GLY A 38 0.84 28.08 -21.65
C GLY A 38 1.68 28.23 -22.94
N ASP A 39 2.93 27.77 -22.95
CA ASP A 39 3.76 27.75 -24.16
C ASP A 39 3.56 26.42 -24.93
N ALA A 40 2.73 26.48 -25.98
CA ALA A 40 2.45 25.33 -26.84
C ALA A 40 3.71 24.77 -27.54
N SER A 41 4.70 25.64 -27.85
CA SER A 41 5.96 25.21 -28.47
C SER A 41 6.83 24.43 -27.49
N ALA A 42 6.88 24.83 -26.23
CA ALA A 42 7.58 24.10 -25.17
C ALA A 42 6.93 22.74 -24.88
N GLU A 43 5.61 22.67 -24.94
CA GLU A 43 4.86 21.41 -24.77
C GLU A 43 5.12 20.42 -25.92
N GLU A 44 5.16 20.89 -27.15
CA GLU A 44 5.48 20.08 -28.32
C GLU A 44 6.92 19.54 -28.25
N GLN A 45 7.88 20.39 -27.88
CA GLN A 45 9.27 19.98 -27.70
C GLN A 45 9.43 19.00 -26.53
N PHE A 46 8.66 19.16 -25.47
CA PHE A 46 8.68 18.21 -24.36
C PHE A 46 8.19 16.82 -24.79
N LYS A 47 7.11 16.75 -25.60
CA LYS A 47 6.59 15.50 -26.17
C LYS A 47 7.61 14.83 -27.11
N GLU A 48 8.29 15.61 -27.94
CA GLU A 48 9.35 15.08 -28.84
C GLU A 48 10.53 14.52 -28.04
N VAL A 49 11.00 15.24 -27.00
CA VAL A 49 12.11 14.83 -26.13
C VAL A 49 11.76 13.57 -25.35
N GLN A 50 10.52 13.47 -24.85
CA GLN A 50 10.06 12.28 -24.14
C GLN A 50 9.98 11.06 -25.07
N GLY A 51 9.40 11.19 -26.25
CA GLY A 51 9.33 10.12 -27.25
C GLY A 51 10.71 9.63 -27.69
N ALA A 52 11.65 10.56 -27.90
CA ALA A 52 13.02 10.22 -28.23
C ALA A 52 13.73 9.44 -27.10
N TYR A 53 13.52 9.83 -25.83
CA TYR A 53 14.08 9.13 -24.69
C TYR A 53 13.48 7.74 -24.49
N ASP A 54 12.16 7.58 -24.63
CA ASP A 54 11.47 6.29 -24.48
C ASP A 54 11.96 5.26 -25.51
N LEU A 55 12.40 5.72 -26.66
CA LEU A 55 12.93 4.88 -27.72
C LEU A 55 14.42 4.53 -27.50
N LEU A 56 15.22 5.45 -26.97
CA LEU A 56 16.67 5.27 -26.81
C LEU A 56 17.08 4.75 -25.42
N SER A 57 16.22 4.83 -24.42
CA SER A 57 16.49 4.35 -23.05
C SER A 57 16.43 2.84 -22.89
N ASP A 58 15.73 2.15 -23.78
CA ASP A 58 15.62 0.70 -23.81
C ASP A 58 16.60 0.13 -24.86
N PRO A 59 17.56 -0.72 -24.45
CA PRO A 59 18.56 -1.29 -25.36
C PRO A 59 17.96 -2.08 -26.53
N GLU A 60 16.81 -2.71 -26.35
CA GLU A 60 16.16 -3.47 -27.42
C GLU A 60 15.49 -2.55 -28.43
N LYS A 61 14.77 -1.54 -27.98
CA LYS A 61 14.15 -0.52 -28.83
C LYS A 61 15.19 0.28 -29.60
N ARG A 62 16.29 0.66 -28.94
CA ARG A 62 17.41 1.35 -29.56
C ARG A 62 18.03 0.53 -30.69
N ARG A 63 18.31 -0.76 -30.45
CA ARG A 63 18.84 -1.68 -31.48
C ARG A 63 17.88 -1.85 -32.65
N ALA A 64 16.58 -1.99 -32.35
CA ALA A 64 15.56 -2.08 -33.36
C ALA A 64 15.51 -0.81 -34.24
N TYR A 65 15.56 0.37 -33.62
CA TYR A 65 15.61 1.65 -34.32
C TYR A 65 16.91 1.80 -35.14
N ASP A 66 18.05 1.42 -34.59
CA ASP A 66 19.36 1.50 -35.28
C ASP A 66 19.44 0.57 -36.50
N THR A 67 18.70 -0.57 -36.46
CA THR A 67 18.68 -1.57 -37.54
C THR A 67 17.67 -1.24 -38.62
N PHE A 68 16.48 -0.77 -38.24
CA PHE A 68 15.35 -0.58 -39.20
C PHE A 68 14.99 0.87 -39.47
N GLY A 69 15.57 1.83 -38.72
CA GLY A 69 15.28 3.27 -38.88
C GLY A 69 13.85 3.62 -38.42
N SER A 70 13.42 4.83 -38.83
CA SER A 70 12.05 5.32 -38.61
C SER A 70 10.98 4.62 -39.46
N ALA A 71 11.41 3.83 -40.44
CA ALA A 71 10.55 2.96 -41.22
C ALA A 71 10.61 1.56 -40.62
N GLY A 72 9.76 1.25 -39.64
CA GLY A 72 9.57 -0.10 -39.13
C GLY A 72 9.39 -1.11 -40.27
N PRO A 73 9.44 -2.43 -40.01
CA PRO A 73 9.43 -3.45 -41.06
C PRO A 73 8.26 -3.24 -42.02
N ARG A 74 8.59 -2.78 -43.21
CA ARG A 74 7.67 -2.71 -44.38
C ARG A 74 7.30 -4.13 -44.77
N GLY A 75 6.21 -4.65 -44.20
CA GLY A 75 5.75 -6.00 -44.47
C GLY A 75 4.35 -6.28 -43.91
N PHE A 76 3.46 -5.27 -43.92
CA PHE A 76 2.04 -5.54 -43.74
C PHE A 76 1.29 -5.22 -45.04
N PRO A 77 0.73 -6.25 -45.73
CA PRO A 77 -0.25 -6.03 -46.79
C PRO A 77 -1.59 -5.70 -46.13
N GLY A 78 -1.89 -4.43 -45.97
CA GLY A 78 -3.14 -3.96 -45.37
C GLY A 78 -3.15 -2.45 -45.21
N GLY A 79 -2.91 -1.74 -46.35
CA GLY A 79 -3.17 -0.32 -46.45
C GLY A 79 -4.68 -0.06 -46.31
N ALA A 80 -5.15 0.32 -45.15
CA ALA A 80 -6.42 0.96 -44.95
C ALA A 80 -6.16 2.36 -44.39
N ASN A 81 -6.42 3.32 -45.25
CA ASN A 81 -6.52 4.74 -45.02
C ASN A 81 -7.47 5.00 -43.83
N MET A 82 -6.95 5.34 -42.67
CA MET A 82 -7.75 5.76 -41.54
C MET A 82 -7.39 7.18 -41.17
N GLY A 83 -8.07 8.10 -41.89
CA GLY A 83 -8.06 9.51 -41.59
C GLY A 83 -8.73 9.79 -40.24
N GLY A 84 -8.09 10.60 -39.45
CA GLY A 84 -8.73 11.46 -38.46
C GLY A 84 -9.31 10.80 -37.18
N ALA A 85 -8.52 10.12 -36.38
CA ALA A 85 -8.88 9.84 -35.02
C ALA A 85 -7.93 10.60 -34.07
N ARG A 86 -8.53 11.44 -33.22
CA ARG A 86 -7.87 12.22 -32.16
C ARG A 86 -7.11 11.29 -31.21
N PHE A 87 -5.82 11.56 -31.07
CA PHE A 87 -4.92 10.92 -30.11
C PHE A 87 -5.10 11.53 -28.69
N GLU A 88 -6.31 11.47 -28.16
CA GLU A 88 -6.56 11.88 -26.78
C GLU A 88 -7.11 10.68 -26.02
N GLU A 89 -6.28 9.93 -25.33
CA GLU A 89 -6.65 8.88 -24.36
C GLU A 89 -6.23 7.44 -24.71
N PHE A 90 -5.00 7.26 -25.22
CA PHE A 90 -4.40 5.93 -25.20
C PHE A 90 -3.41 5.83 -24.04
N ASN A 91 -3.83 5.11 -23.00
CA ASN A 91 -3.03 4.77 -21.83
C ASN A 91 -1.83 3.91 -22.27
N LEU A 92 -0.60 4.37 -22.00
CA LEU A 92 0.67 3.77 -22.42
C LEU A 92 0.90 2.33 -21.93
N GLY A 93 0.02 1.81 -21.02
CA GLY A 93 0.02 0.43 -20.56
C GLY A 93 -0.49 -0.58 -21.59
N ASP A 94 -1.46 -0.21 -22.41
CA ASP A 94 -2.07 -1.11 -23.41
C ASP A 94 -1.19 -1.36 -24.65
N LEU A 95 -0.24 -0.46 -24.92
CA LEU A 95 0.69 -0.63 -26.05
C LEU A 95 1.74 -1.72 -25.80
N GLY A 96 2.08 -1.98 -24.53
CA GLY A 96 2.98 -3.05 -24.12
C GLY A 96 2.39 -4.44 -24.35
N ASP A 97 1.12 -4.61 -24.07
CA ASP A 97 0.40 -5.89 -24.26
C ASP A 97 0.13 -6.18 -25.74
N LEU A 98 -0.15 -5.14 -26.55
CA LEU A 98 -0.38 -5.30 -27.98
C LEU A 98 0.93 -5.63 -28.72
N LEU A 99 2.06 -5.04 -28.30
CA LEU A 99 3.37 -5.30 -28.92
C LEU A 99 3.97 -6.64 -28.44
N GLY A 100 3.74 -7.03 -27.20
CA GLY A 100 4.15 -8.32 -26.64
C GLY A 100 3.43 -9.51 -27.28
N GLY A 101 2.17 -9.33 -27.68
CA GLY A 101 1.40 -10.35 -28.41
C GLY A 101 1.82 -10.52 -29.86
N MET A 102 2.44 -9.51 -30.49
CA MET A 102 2.74 -9.50 -31.91
C MET A 102 4.19 -9.89 -32.26
N PHE A 103 5.14 -9.70 -31.33
CA PHE A 103 6.56 -10.06 -31.50
C PHE A 103 6.97 -11.39 -30.84
N GLY A 104 6.10 -11.98 -30.00
CA GLY A 104 6.27 -13.32 -29.46
C GLY A 104 5.92 -14.42 -30.44
N GLY A 105 6.20 -14.23 -31.73
CA GLY A 105 5.90 -15.17 -32.80
C GLY A 105 6.75 -16.42 -32.71
N GLY A 106 6.10 -17.58 -32.44
CA GLY A 106 6.69 -18.87 -32.63
C GLY A 106 6.43 -19.93 -31.56
N ALA A 107 5.63 -19.64 -30.54
CA ALA A 107 5.14 -20.72 -29.66
C ALA A 107 3.95 -21.39 -30.33
N ARG A 108 4.20 -22.57 -30.92
CA ARG A 108 3.18 -23.52 -31.37
C ARG A 108 2.02 -23.53 -30.39
N ALA A 109 0.81 -23.31 -30.88
CA ALA A 109 -0.45 -23.49 -30.17
C ALA A 109 -0.51 -24.91 -29.59
N ARG A 110 0.21 -25.17 -28.51
CA ARG A 110 -0.02 -26.32 -27.63
C ARG A 110 -1.31 -26.03 -26.88
N GLY A 111 -2.26 -26.88 -27.10
CA GLY A 111 -3.64 -26.88 -26.65
C GLY A 111 -3.84 -26.10 -25.35
N GLY A 112 -4.84 -25.24 -25.35
CA GLY A 112 -5.30 -24.31 -24.31
C GLY A 112 -4.97 -24.66 -22.85
N ALA A 113 -3.72 -24.56 -22.48
CA ALA A 113 -3.32 -24.68 -21.07
C ALA A 113 -3.93 -23.45 -20.36
N ARG A 114 -4.81 -23.72 -19.41
CA ARG A 114 -5.38 -22.68 -18.55
C ARG A 114 -4.25 -21.87 -17.96
N GLN A 115 -4.22 -20.57 -18.22
CA GLN A 115 -3.22 -19.69 -17.62
C GLN A 115 -3.31 -19.75 -16.09
N PRO A 116 -2.19 -19.87 -15.38
CA PRO A 116 -2.15 -19.79 -13.94
C PRO A 116 -2.68 -18.44 -13.48
N ILE A 117 -3.74 -18.47 -12.66
CA ILE A 117 -4.33 -17.25 -12.11
C ILE A 117 -3.96 -17.15 -10.64
N ARG A 118 -3.37 -16.02 -10.25
CA ARG A 118 -3.07 -15.75 -8.85
C ARG A 118 -4.36 -15.65 -8.04
N GLY A 119 -4.35 -16.19 -6.81
CA GLY A 119 -5.45 -16.03 -5.87
C GLY A 119 -5.57 -14.60 -5.34
N ASP A 120 -6.76 -14.26 -4.85
CA ASP A 120 -7.06 -12.94 -4.32
C ASP A 120 -6.35 -12.70 -2.99
N ASP A 121 -6.02 -11.44 -2.74
CA ASP A 121 -5.46 -11.00 -1.47
C ASP A 121 -6.59 -10.90 -0.44
N LEU A 122 -6.32 -11.35 0.78
CA LEU A 122 -7.27 -11.29 1.89
C LEU A 122 -6.88 -10.20 2.88
N GLU A 123 -7.86 -9.56 3.48
CA GLU A 123 -7.66 -8.61 4.57
C GLU A 123 -8.45 -9.05 5.80
N THR A 124 -7.80 -9.02 6.96
CA THR A 124 -8.43 -9.30 8.26
C THR A 124 -7.97 -8.29 9.29
N ARG A 125 -8.78 -8.09 10.33
CA ARG A 125 -8.47 -7.16 11.42
C ARG A 125 -8.18 -7.92 12.70
N VAL A 126 -7.22 -7.41 13.47
CA VAL A 126 -6.89 -7.93 14.79
C VAL A 126 -6.82 -6.78 15.77
N GLN A 127 -7.54 -6.92 16.88
CA GLN A 127 -7.47 -5.98 17.97
C GLN A 127 -6.42 -6.42 18.98
N ILE A 128 -5.55 -5.49 19.41
CA ILE A 128 -4.53 -5.71 20.43
C ILE A 128 -4.64 -4.65 21.53
N SER A 129 -4.08 -4.94 22.69
CA SER A 129 -4.00 -3.95 23.76
C SER A 129 -3.00 -2.84 23.43
N PHE A 130 -3.11 -1.70 24.12
CA PHE A 130 -2.15 -0.60 23.99
C PHE A 130 -0.74 -1.06 24.39
N GLU A 131 -0.61 -1.80 25.49
CA GLU A 131 0.66 -2.31 26.01
C GLU A 131 1.32 -3.29 25.03
N ASP A 132 0.54 -4.19 24.43
CA ASP A 132 1.01 -5.11 23.41
C ASP A 132 1.51 -4.36 22.15
N SER A 133 0.84 -3.27 21.82
CA SER A 133 1.27 -2.43 20.68
C SER A 133 2.63 -1.78 20.91
N LEU A 134 3.00 -1.51 22.18
CA LEU A 134 4.31 -0.95 22.53
C LEU A 134 5.41 -2.01 22.59
N LYS A 135 5.10 -3.21 23.11
CA LYS A 135 6.07 -4.29 23.28
C LYS A 135 6.24 -5.14 22.02
N GLY A 136 5.21 -5.17 21.17
CA GLY A 136 5.07 -6.13 20.09
C GLY A 136 4.59 -7.48 20.62
N ILE A 137 3.79 -8.17 19.82
CA ILE A 137 3.16 -9.44 20.23
C ILE A 137 3.05 -10.37 19.02
N GLN A 138 2.98 -11.66 19.29
CA GLN A 138 2.60 -12.66 18.32
C GLN A 138 1.18 -13.14 18.57
N VAL A 139 0.27 -12.92 17.62
CA VAL A 139 -1.12 -13.31 17.70
C VAL A 139 -1.45 -14.39 16.69
N ARG A 140 -2.42 -15.27 17.03
CA ARG A 140 -2.94 -16.28 16.09
C ARG A 140 -4.25 -15.77 15.51
N VAL A 141 -4.25 -15.51 14.20
CA VAL A 141 -5.40 -14.96 13.50
C VAL A 141 -6.07 -16.08 12.70
N PRO A 142 -7.35 -16.40 12.97
CA PRO A 142 -8.11 -17.31 12.12
C PRO A 142 -8.49 -16.59 10.85
N VAL A 143 -8.27 -17.22 9.70
CA VAL A 143 -8.60 -16.70 8.38
C VAL A 143 -9.35 -17.77 7.60
N GLU A 144 -10.51 -17.43 7.13
CA GLU A 144 -11.28 -18.26 6.19
C GLU A 144 -10.81 -17.94 4.78
N ALA A 145 -10.34 -18.96 4.09
CA ALA A 145 -9.86 -18.82 2.72
C ALA A 145 -10.35 -19.99 1.88
N GLU A 146 -10.63 -19.74 0.61
CA GLU A 146 -10.83 -20.80 -0.37
C GLU A 146 -9.47 -21.42 -0.71
N THR A 147 -9.35 -22.71 -0.48
CA THR A 147 -8.15 -23.49 -0.78
C THR A 147 -8.47 -24.61 -1.75
N ALA A 148 -7.45 -25.17 -2.38
CA ALA A 148 -7.64 -26.39 -3.16
C ALA A 148 -8.23 -27.48 -2.24
N CYS A 149 -9.20 -28.21 -2.75
CA CYS A 149 -9.85 -29.31 -2.03
C CYS A 149 -8.78 -30.32 -1.58
N SER A 150 -8.82 -30.70 -0.32
CA SER A 150 -7.87 -31.65 0.30
C SER A 150 -7.88 -33.05 -0.32
N VAL A 151 -9.00 -33.44 -0.94
CA VAL A 151 -9.21 -34.77 -1.53
C VAL A 151 -8.79 -34.85 -2.99
N CYS A 152 -9.19 -33.86 -3.81
CA CYS A 152 -8.89 -33.86 -5.25
C CYS A 152 -7.77 -32.89 -5.65
N HIS A 153 -7.17 -32.19 -4.72
CA HIS A 153 -6.07 -31.25 -4.92
C HIS A 153 -6.31 -30.20 -6.00
N GLY A 154 -7.56 -29.77 -6.12
CA GLY A 154 -7.97 -28.71 -7.05
C GLY A 154 -8.49 -29.19 -8.40
N THR A 155 -8.45 -30.50 -8.72
CA THR A 155 -8.90 -31.03 -10.02
C THR A 155 -10.43 -31.02 -10.16
N GLY A 156 -11.15 -31.10 -9.05
CA GLY A 156 -12.60 -31.29 -9.04
C GLY A 156 -13.04 -32.74 -9.35
N ALA A 157 -12.12 -33.61 -9.78
CA ALA A 157 -12.38 -35.00 -10.13
C ALA A 157 -12.21 -35.94 -8.93
N GLU A 158 -12.90 -37.08 -8.94
CA GLU A 158 -12.72 -38.14 -7.94
C GLU A 158 -11.27 -38.65 -7.97
N PRO A 159 -10.63 -38.91 -6.80
CA PRO A 159 -9.27 -39.46 -6.76
C PRO A 159 -9.10 -40.66 -7.68
N GLY A 160 -8.03 -40.67 -8.47
CA GLY A 160 -7.78 -41.68 -9.48
C GLY A 160 -8.42 -41.39 -10.85
N THR A 161 -9.18 -40.32 -10.98
CA THR A 161 -9.72 -39.82 -12.26
C THR A 161 -9.18 -38.46 -12.58
N ALA A 162 -9.11 -38.10 -13.86
CA ALA A 162 -8.69 -36.76 -14.31
C ALA A 162 -9.80 -36.08 -15.10
N PRO A 163 -9.87 -34.72 -15.08
CA PRO A 163 -10.74 -34.00 -15.98
C PRO A 163 -10.39 -34.28 -17.45
N VAL A 164 -11.39 -34.53 -18.28
CA VAL A 164 -11.23 -34.80 -19.71
C VAL A 164 -11.34 -33.52 -20.50
N VAL A 165 -10.53 -33.33 -21.53
CA VAL A 165 -10.63 -32.17 -22.43
C VAL A 165 -12.02 -32.14 -23.05
N CYS A 166 -12.67 -30.96 -23.03
CA CYS A 166 -13.99 -30.81 -23.61
C CYS A 166 -13.97 -31.05 -25.11
N PRO A 167 -14.68 -32.06 -25.66
CA PRO A 167 -14.63 -32.38 -27.07
C PRO A 167 -15.26 -31.30 -27.97
N GLN A 168 -16.16 -30.49 -27.44
CA GLN A 168 -16.84 -29.44 -28.20
C GLN A 168 -15.95 -28.22 -28.48
N CYS A 169 -15.12 -27.80 -27.51
CA CYS A 169 -14.24 -26.65 -27.70
C CYS A 169 -12.76 -27.02 -27.81
N GLY A 170 -12.41 -28.31 -27.74
CA GLY A 170 -11.05 -28.79 -27.81
C GLY A 170 -10.13 -28.20 -26.72
N GLY A 171 -10.69 -27.94 -25.53
CA GLY A 171 -9.94 -27.36 -24.41
C GLY A 171 -9.93 -25.83 -24.36
N ARG A 172 -10.42 -25.14 -25.36
CA ARG A 172 -10.37 -23.67 -25.45
C ARG A 172 -11.30 -22.96 -24.46
N GLY A 173 -12.34 -23.61 -23.98
CA GLY A 173 -13.35 -23.04 -23.10
C GLY A 173 -14.36 -22.12 -23.82
N VAL A 174 -14.07 -21.72 -25.05
CA VAL A 174 -14.91 -20.85 -25.88
C VAL A 174 -15.20 -21.50 -27.20
N VAL A 175 -16.36 -21.21 -27.75
CA VAL A 175 -16.73 -21.54 -29.13
C VAL A 175 -16.91 -20.22 -29.88
N SER A 176 -16.38 -20.18 -31.10
CA SER A 176 -16.54 -18.99 -31.98
C SER A 176 -17.69 -19.28 -32.92
N ASP A 177 -18.70 -18.43 -32.89
CA ASP A 177 -19.74 -18.42 -33.90
C ASP A 177 -19.44 -17.27 -34.87
N SER A 178 -19.11 -17.60 -36.11
CA SER A 178 -18.77 -16.63 -37.13
C SER A 178 -20.00 -16.39 -38.01
N GLN A 179 -20.64 -15.25 -37.81
CA GLN A 179 -21.68 -14.74 -38.68
C GLN A 179 -21.09 -13.66 -39.63
N GLY A 180 -20.51 -14.10 -40.72
CA GLY A 180 -19.94 -13.21 -41.74
C GLY A 180 -18.67 -12.49 -41.29
N LEU A 181 -18.67 -11.15 -41.26
CA LEU A 181 -17.52 -10.29 -40.95
C LEU A 181 -17.22 -10.18 -39.41
N PHE A 182 -18.08 -10.71 -38.55
CA PHE A 182 -17.92 -10.64 -37.09
C PHE A 182 -17.87 -12.04 -36.49
N ALA A 183 -16.84 -12.32 -35.73
CA ALA A 183 -16.70 -13.52 -34.92
C ALA A 183 -16.94 -13.20 -33.46
N PHE A 184 -18.01 -13.77 -32.89
CA PHE A 184 -18.31 -13.64 -31.45
C PHE A 184 -17.82 -14.89 -30.74
N SER A 185 -16.97 -14.70 -29.70
CA SER A 185 -16.54 -15.79 -28.84
C SER A 185 -17.51 -15.91 -27.66
N GLN A 186 -18.16 -17.07 -27.53
CA GLN A 186 -19.06 -17.36 -26.42
C GLN A 186 -18.46 -18.47 -25.55
N PRO A 187 -18.71 -18.47 -24.22
CA PRO A 187 -18.34 -19.61 -23.36
C PRO A 187 -18.93 -20.90 -23.92
N CYS A 188 -18.12 -21.94 -24.00
CA CYS A 188 -18.58 -23.24 -24.51
C CYS A 188 -19.74 -23.77 -23.63
N PRO A 189 -20.93 -24.04 -24.18
CA PRO A 189 -22.09 -24.44 -23.39
C PRO A 189 -21.90 -25.77 -22.67
N ARG A 190 -21.05 -26.67 -23.19
CA ARG A 190 -20.80 -27.99 -22.61
C ARG A 190 -19.88 -27.94 -21.39
N CYS A 191 -18.84 -27.13 -21.41
CA CYS A 191 -17.90 -27.00 -20.30
C CYS A 191 -18.02 -25.68 -19.53
N GLN A 192 -18.97 -24.82 -19.91
CA GLN A 192 -19.25 -23.51 -19.27
C GLN A 192 -17.99 -22.65 -19.13
N GLY A 193 -17.15 -22.63 -20.15
CA GLY A 193 -15.90 -21.87 -20.14
C GLY A 193 -14.70 -22.63 -19.55
N ASN A 194 -14.93 -23.80 -18.94
CA ASN A 194 -13.88 -24.53 -18.23
C ASN A 194 -12.86 -25.25 -19.13
N GLY A 195 -13.13 -25.45 -20.40
CA GLY A 195 -12.24 -26.18 -21.33
C GLY A 195 -12.12 -27.67 -21.05
N SER A 196 -12.50 -28.16 -19.88
CA SER A 196 -12.49 -29.57 -19.48
C SER A 196 -13.81 -29.94 -18.79
N ILE A 197 -14.13 -31.21 -18.78
CA ILE A 197 -15.32 -31.80 -18.18
C ILE A 197 -14.87 -32.80 -17.12
N VAL A 198 -15.49 -32.75 -15.96
CA VAL A 198 -15.27 -33.72 -14.88
C VAL A 198 -16.39 -34.74 -14.99
N GLU A 199 -16.06 -35.96 -15.48
CA GLU A 199 -17.05 -37.03 -15.62
C GLU A 199 -17.46 -37.63 -14.27
N LYS A 200 -16.49 -37.75 -13.35
CA LYS A 200 -16.73 -38.21 -11.97
C LYS A 200 -16.34 -37.10 -11.00
N PRO A 201 -17.33 -36.34 -10.51
CA PRO A 201 -17.04 -35.23 -9.60
C PRO A 201 -16.57 -35.74 -8.24
N CYS A 202 -15.58 -35.07 -7.68
CA CYS A 202 -15.09 -35.31 -6.33
C CYS A 202 -16.25 -35.18 -5.31
N LYS A 203 -16.47 -36.22 -4.53
CA LYS A 203 -17.57 -36.27 -3.54
C LYS A 203 -17.44 -35.21 -2.47
N HIS A 204 -16.21 -34.79 -2.12
CA HIS A 204 -15.96 -33.79 -1.08
C HIS A 204 -16.31 -32.36 -1.55
N CYS A 205 -15.79 -31.91 -2.67
CA CYS A 205 -16.02 -30.58 -3.20
C CYS A 205 -17.12 -30.51 -4.28
N ARG A 206 -17.75 -31.63 -4.61
CA ARG A 206 -18.83 -31.74 -5.61
C ARG A 206 -18.44 -31.19 -7.00
N GLY A 207 -17.19 -31.41 -7.39
CA GLY A 207 -16.69 -30.98 -8.69
C GLY A 207 -16.07 -29.58 -8.72
N VAL A 208 -16.22 -28.77 -7.68
CA VAL A 208 -15.69 -27.38 -7.62
C VAL A 208 -14.17 -27.33 -7.56
N GLY A 209 -13.52 -28.36 -7.00
CA GLY A 209 -12.07 -28.40 -6.81
C GLY A 209 -11.57 -27.56 -5.64
N ARG A 210 -12.45 -26.88 -4.91
CA ARG A 210 -12.10 -25.96 -3.81
C ARG A 210 -12.94 -26.25 -2.58
N GLU A 211 -12.40 -25.87 -1.43
CA GLU A 211 -13.08 -25.95 -0.14
C GLU A 211 -12.78 -24.69 0.69
N ARG A 212 -13.71 -24.29 1.52
CA ARG A 212 -13.47 -23.25 2.52
C ARG A 212 -12.82 -23.88 3.74
N ALA A 213 -11.66 -23.39 4.11
CA ALA A 213 -10.93 -23.86 5.25
C ALA A 213 -10.52 -22.68 6.13
N THR A 214 -10.73 -22.80 7.45
CA THR A 214 -10.23 -21.85 8.43
C THR A 214 -8.80 -22.23 8.80
N LYS A 215 -7.84 -21.39 8.40
CA LYS A 215 -6.41 -21.56 8.76
C LYS A 215 -6.04 -20.53 9.82
N ARG A 216 -5.26 -20.96 10.82
CA ARG A 216 -4.75 -20.08 11.87
C ARG A 216 -3.31 -19.72 11.56
N TYR A 217 -3.07 -18.42 11.34
CA TYR A 217 -1.72 -17.91 11.07
C TYR A 217 -1.15 -17.21 12.30
N ALA A 218 0.10 -17.54 12.65
CA ALA A 218 0.85 -16.80 13.65
C ALA A 218 1.41 -15.52 13.02
N VAL A 219 0.95 -14.37 13.49
CA VAL A 219 1.29 -13.04 12.98
C VAL A 219 2.11 -12.32 14.03
N LYS A 220 3.32 -11.92 13.68
CA LYS A 220 4.18 -11.10 14.53
C LYS A 220 3.88 -9.63 14.29
N ILE A 221 3.28 -8.98 15.28
CA ILE A 221 3.02 -7.54 15.26
C ILE A 221 4.25 -6.84 15.85
N PRO A 222 4.89 -5.94 15.11
CA PRO A 222 6.09 -5.26 15.58
C PRO A 222 5.77 -4.28 16.70
N ALA A 223 6.77 -4.07 17.60
CA ALA A 223 6.68 -3.02 18.60
C ALA A 223 6.49 -1.65 17.94
N GLY A 224 5.67 -0.81 18.57
CA GLY A 224 5.32 0.51 18.02
C GLY A 224 4.20 0.49 16.99
N ALA A 225 3.54 -0.65 16.73
CA ALA A 225 2.37 -0.73 15.87
C ALA A 225 1.28 0.26 16.29
N ARG A 226 0.53 0.78 15.31
CA ARG A 226 -0.59 1.72 15.51
C ARG A 226 -1.84 1.16 14.86
N SER A 227 -2.99 1.69 15.22
CA SER A 227 -4.21 1.40 14.47
C SER A 227 -4.00 1.75 12.99
N GLY A 228 -4.41 0.83 12.12
CA GLY A 228 -4.15 0.90 10.67
C GLY A 228 -2.79 0.34 10.23
N THR A 229 -1.93 -0.15 11.13
CA THR A 229 -0.69 -0.84 10.73
C THR A 229 -1.05 -2.13 9.99
N ARG A 230 -0.54 -2.29 8.76
CA ARG A 230 -0.78 -3.47 7.91
C ARG A 230 0.44 -4.40 7.96
N VAL A 231 0.22 -5.64 8.36
CA VAL A 231 1.22 -6.70 8.34
C VAL A 231 0.91 -7.67 7.21
N ARG A 232 1.81 -7.79 6.23
CA ARG A 232 1.65 -8.66 5.07
C ARG A 232 2.24 -10.04 5.34
N LEU A 233 1.46 -11.08 5.10
CA LEU A 233 1.90 -12.47 5.08
C LEU A 233 1.83 -12.98 3.63
N LYS A 234 2.99 -13.11 3.00
CA LYS A 234 3.10 -13.52 1.60
C LYS A 234 2.55 -14.93 1.38
N GLY A 235 1.70 -15.09 0.35
CA GLY A 235 1.14 -16.37 -0.05
C GLY A 235 0.16 -16.98 0.96
N LYS A 236 -0.47 -16.16 1.82
CA LYS A 236 -1.45 -16.61 2.82
C LYS A 236 -2.88 -16.11 2.53
N GLY A 237 -3.10 -15.53 1.35
CA GLY A 237 -4.41 -15.18 0.82
C GLY A 237 -5.17 -16.38 0.25
N GLU A 238 -6.08 -16.13 -0.68
CA GLU A 238 -6.81 -17.18 -1.37
C GLU A 238 -5.91 -18.04 -2.27
N GLY A 239 -6.26 -19.28 -2.42
CA GLY A 239 -5.57 -20.20 -3.32
C GLY A 239 -5.73 -19.78 -4.78
N GLY A 240 -4.62 -19.76 -5.54
CA GLY A 240 -4.65 -19.51 -6.97
C GLY A 240 -5.45 -20.56 -7.75
N ARG A 241 -5.76 -20.25 -9.01
CA ARG A 241 -6.44 -21.15 -9.95
C ARG A 241 -5.47 -21.66 -11.01
N ASN A 242 -5.74 -22.84 -11.55
CA ASN A 242 -4.94 -23.46 -12.62
C ASN A 242 -3.44 -23.55 -12.31
N GLY A 243 -3.07 -23.83 -11.06
CA GLY A 243 -1.65 -23.88 -10.64
C GLY A 243 -1.05 -22.50 -10.36
N GLY A 244 -1.84 -21.43 -10.36
CA GLY A 244 -1.39 -20.09 -10.00
C GLY A 244 -1.01 -19.99 -8.51
N PRO A 245 -0.15 -19.03 -8.13
CA PRO A 245 0.24 -18.79 -6.74
C PRO A 245 -0.94 -18.27 -5.91
N ALA A 246 -0.90 -18.53 -4.61
CA ALA A 246 -1.85 -17.92 -3.67
C ALA A 246 -1.64 -16.41 -3.57
N GLY A 247 -2.71 -15.68 -3.24
CA GLY A 247 -2.66 -14.28 -2.86
C GLY A 247 -1.95 -14.05 -1.53
N ASP A 248 -1.94 -12.83 -1.06
CA ASP A 248 -1.33 -12.45 0.22
C ASP A 248 -2.42 -12.18 1.27
N LEU A 249 -2.06 -12.33 2.54
CA LEU A 249 -2.92 -11.94 3.64
C LEU A 249 -2.39 -10.65 4.26
N TYR A 250 -3.25 -9.67 4.38
CA TYR A 250 -3.00 -8.42 5.08
C TYR A 250 -3.74 -8.42 6.41
N VAL A 251 -2.98 -8.30 7.49
CA VAL A 251 -3.54 -8.17 8.84
C VAL A 251 -3.47 -6.71 9.24
N VAL A 252 -4.63 -6.08 9.40
CA VAL A 252 -4.76 -4.69 9.87
C VAL A 252 -4.87 -4.71 11.38
N VAL A 253 -3.98 -3.99 12.03
CA VAL A 253 -3.93 -3.91 13.49
C VAL A 253 -4.82 -2.78 13.97
N ASP A 254 -5.71 -3.07 14.92
CA ASP A 254 -6.47 -2.09 15.68
C ASP A 254 -5.97 -2.09 17.13
N VAL A 255 -5.53 -0.92 17.60
CA VAL A 255 -5.01 -0.78 18.96
C VAL A 255 -6.09 -0.20 19.86
N ALA A 256 -6.40 -0.92 20.93
CA ALA A 256 -7.32 -0.42 21.95
C ALA A 256 -6.77 0.87 22.59
N PRO A 257 -7.62 1.87 22.88
CA PRO A 257 -7.18 3.09 23.54
C PRO A 257 -6.70 2.78 24.96
N SER A 258 -5.66 3.49 25.39
CA SER A 258 -5.23 3.44 26.79
C SER A 258 -6.04 4.40 27.65
N PRO A 259 -6.43 4.03 28.89
CA PRO A 259 -7.08 4.95 29.80
C PRO A 259 -6.11 6.04 30.35
N LEU A 260 -4.81 5.80 30.27
CA LEU A 260 -3.79 6.68 30.83
C LEU A 260 -3.05 7.51 29.77
N PHE A 261 -2.76 6.91 28.61
CA PHE A 261 -1.89 7.48 27.62
C PHE A 261 -2.64 7.84 26.34
N GLU A 262 -2.56 9.10 25.93
CA GLU A 262 -2.94 9.55 24.59
C GLU A 262 -1.72 9.40 23.68
N ARG A 263 -1.86 8.74 22.52
CA ARG A 263 -0.75 8.53 21.59
C ARG A 263 -0.69 9.60 20.52
N ARG A 264 0.43 10.32 20.41
CA ARG A 264 0.72 11.31 19.36
C ARG A 264 1.94 10.88 18.55
N GLY A 265 1.69 10.12 17.51
CA GLY A 265 2.80 9.57 16.74
C GLY A 265 3.62 8.53 17.51
N ALA A 266 4.88 8.80 17.78
CA ALA A 266 5.73 8.02 18.66
C ALA A 266 5.70 8.53 20.10
N ASP A 267 5.21 9.75 20.32
CA ASP A 267 5.12 10.32 21.66
C ASP A 267 3.85 9.87 22.35
N LEU A 268 3.92 9.86 23.68
CA LEU A 268 2.79 9.57 24.55
C LEU A 268 2.50 10.80 25.40
N VAL A 269 1.23 11.15 25.55
CA VAL A 269 0.79 12.22 26.45
C VAL A 269 0.10 11.60 27.64
N LEU A 270 0.50 12.04 28.83
CA LEU A 270 -0.06 11.64 30.10
C LEU A 270 -0.55 12.87 30.85
N ASP A 271 -1.80 12.88 31.31
CA ASP A 271 -2.28 13.91 32.22
C ASP A 271 -1.79 13.61 33.64
N VAL A 272 -1.03 14.55 34.19
CA VAL A 272 -0.47 14.45 35.55
C VAL A 272 -1.21 15.40 36.46
N PRO A 273 -2.10 14.91 37.30
CA PRO A 273 -2.75 15.76 38.30
C PRO A 273 -1.74 16.19 39.37
N VAL A 274 -1.68 17.48 39.63
CA VAL A 274 -0.87 18.09 40.68
C VAL A 274 -1.73 19.02 41.50
N THR A 275 -1.38 19.21 42.75
CA THR A 275 -2.00 20.20 43.62
C THR A 275 -1.51 21.61 43.27
N TYR A 276 -2.25 22.63 43.67
CA TYR A 276 -1.83 24.02 43.52
C TYR A 276 -0.46 24.27 44.21
N ALA A 277 -0.27 23.75 45.41
CA ALA A 277 0.97 23.92 46.16
C ALA A 277 2.17 23.26 45.43
N GLU A 278 2.01 22.07 44.87
CA GLU A 278 3.05 21.39 44.09
C GLU A 278 3.39 22.16 42.81
N ALA A 279 2.38 22.75 42.16
CA ALA A 279 2.62 23.56 40.94
C ALA A 279 3.31 24.88 41.25
N ALA A 280 2.94 25.53 42.37
CA ALA A 280 3.49 26.83 42.77
C ALA A 280 4.92 26.72 43.35
N LEU A 281 5.14 25.75 44.24
CA LEU A 281 6.42 25.61 44.95
C LEU A 281 7.40 24.68 44.24
N GLY A 282 6.91 23.89 43.30
CA GLY A 282 7.64 22.80 42.66
C GLY A 282 7.61 21.54 43.50
N ALA A 283 7.62 20.40 42.85
CA ALA A 283 7.54 19.08 43.48
C ALA A 283 8.22 18.00 42.64
N SER A 284 8.46 16.86 43.28
CA SER A 284 8.83 15.63 42.55
C SER A 284 7.67 14.63 42.66
N VAL A 285 7.01 14.38 41.52
CA VAL A 285 5.79 13.56 41.45
C VAL A 285 6.10 12.24 40.77
N GLN A 286 5.65 11.14 41.37
CA GLN A 286 5.76 9.81 40.72
C GLN A 286 4.70 9.68 39.63
N ILE A 287 5.15 9.40 38.41
CA ILE A 287 4.26 9.20 37.24
C ILE A 287 4.45 7.82 36.66
N PRO A 288 3.37 7.19 36.13
CA PRO A 288 3.47 5.94 35.39
C PRO A 288 4.10 6.17 34.03
N THR A 289 4.85 5.18 33.56
CA THR A 289 5.38 5.10 32.19
C THR A 289 5.08 3.70 31.65
N PRO A 290 5.18 3.46 30.34
CA PRO A 290 5.00 2.11 29.78
C PRO A 290 5.93 1.04 30.38
N ASP A 291 7.07 1.46 30.94
CA ASP A 291 8.09 0.55 31.46
C ASP A 291 8.17 0.55 32.99
N GLY A 292 7.24 1.19 33.70
CA GLY A 292 7.21 1.31 35.15
C GLY A 292 6.88 2.72 35.62
N SER A 293 7.38 3.17 36.76
CA SER A 293 7.18 4.53 37.27
C SER A 293 8.48 5.30 37.35
N ILE A 294 8.39 6.62 37.21
CA ILE A 294 9.54 7.54 37.34
C ILE A 294 9.15 8.77 38.16
N ALA A 295 10.15 9.40 38.76
CA ALA A 295 9.99 10.68 39.43
C ALA A 295 10.09 11.81 38.41
N LEU A 296 8.99 12.57 38.23
CA LEU A 296 8.95 13.77 37.37
C LEU A 296 9.16 15.00 38.26
N LYS A 297 10.16 15.80 37.94
CA LYS A 297 10.41 17.10 38.58
C LYS A 297 9.48 18.15 37.94
N VAL A 298 8.55 18.66 38.72
CA VAL A 298 7.69 19.81 38.40
C VAL A 298 8.39 21.08 38.85
N PRO A 299 8.81 21.99 38.00
CA PRO A 299 9.41 23.26 38.39
C PRO A 299 8.41 24.14 39.15
N ALA A 300 8.90 24.99 40.05
CA ALA A 300 8.07 26.02 40.67
C ALA A 300 7.48 26.98 39.66
N GLY A 301 6.24 27.41 39.86
CA GLY A 301 5.50 28.28 38.93
C GLY A 301 5.05 27.58 37.64
N THR A 302 4.84 26.25 37.70
CA THR A 302 4.35 25.51 36.51
C THR A 302 2.86 25.74 36.30
N GLU A 303 2.50 26.28 35.15
CA GLU A 303 1.12 26.51 34.75
C GLU A 303 0.36 25.21 34.40
N SER A 304 -0.96 25.24 34.60
CA SER A 304 -1.81 24.14 34.17
C SER A 304 -1.83 24.03 32.63
N GLY A 305 -1.68 22.80 32.10
CA GLY A 305 -1.57 22.53 30.66
C GLY A 305 -0.14 22.47 30.14
N LYS A 306 0.86 22.89 30.95
CA LYS A 306 2.28 22.82 30.55
C LYS A 306 2.72 21.38 30.32
N LEU A 307 3.43 21.16 29.21
CA LEU A 307 3.99 19.86 28.84
C LEU A 307 5.43 19.75 29.37
N LEU A 308 5.66 18.77 30.21
CA LEU A 308 7.01 18.40 30.68
C LEU A 308 7.48 17.16 29.93
N ARG A 309 8.61 17.27 29.23
CA ARG A 309 9.12 16.22 28.37
C ARG A 309 10.05 15.26 29.10
N VAL A 310 9.75 13.98 29.03
CA VAL A 310 10.60 12.90 29.52
C VAL A 310 11.13 12.12 28.33
N LYS A 311 12.40 12.30 28.01
CA LYS A 311 13.04 11.75 26.82
C LYS A 311 13.05 10.22 26.79
N GLY A 312 12.74 9.63 25.63
CA GLY A 312 12.86 8.20 25.36
C GLY A 312 11.87 7.32 26.14
N ARG A 313 10.81 7.89 26.75
CA ARG A 313 9.76 7.15 27.47
C ARG A 313 8.43 7.05 26.73
N GLY A 314 8.43 7.39 25.45
CA GLY A 314 7.30 7.22 24.54
C GLY A 314 7.21 5.83 23.93
N ALA A 315 6.43 5.70 22.86
CA ALA A 315 6.28 4.46 22.11
C ALA A 315 7.51 4.19 21.23
N PRO A 316 7.86 2.93 20.98
CA PRO A 316 8.88 2.58 20.01
C PRO A 316 8.54 3.08 18.60
N HIS A 317 9.54 3.40 17.81
CA HIS A 317 9.36 3.66 16.39
C HIS A 317 9.07 2.37 15.64
N LEU A 318 8.10 2.39 14.72
CA LEU A 318 7.76 1.24 13.88
C LEU A 318 8.89 0.88 12.90
N LYS A 319 9.65 1.88 12.46
CA LYS A 319 10.82 1.73 11.59
C LYS A 319 12.03 2.39 12.24
N GLY A 320 13.16 1.69 12.26
CA GLY A 320 14.38 2.17 12.89
C GLY A 320 14.46 1.86 14.38
N ASN A 321 15.53 2.33 15.01
CA ASN A 321 15.79 2.17 16.44
C ASN A 321 15.36 3.44 17.19
N GLY A 322 14.95 3.27 18.45
CA GLY A 322 14.60 4.37 19.34
C GLY A 322 13.13 4.41 19.72
N ARG A 323 12.82 5.37 20.58
CA ARG A 323 11.47 5.60 21.14
C ARG A 323 11.17 7.10 21.07
N GLY A 324 9.90 7.44 21.00
CA GLY A 324 9.42 8.78 21.22
C GLY A 324 9.56 9.20 22.69
N ASP A 325 9.00 10.32 23.03
CA ASP A 325 9.05 10.90 24.37
C ASP A 325 7.72 10.76 25.09
N LEU A 326 7.75 10.82 26.41
CA LEU A 326 6.56 10.98 27.23
C LEU A 326 6.39 12.47 27.54
N LEU A 327 5.25 13.01 27.16
CA LEU A 327 4.83 14.39 27.40
C LEU A 327 3.86 14.40 28.59
N ALA A 328 4.35 14.74 29.75
CA ALA A 328 3.54 14.86 30.97
C ALA A 328 2.85 16.22 30.93
N ARG A 329 1.53 16.23 30.72
CA ARG A 329 0.71 17.43 30.75
C ARG A 329 0.26 17.69 32.19
N VAL A 330 0.82 18.73 32.80
CA VAL A 330 0.48 19.13 34.17
C VAL A 330 -0.96 19.61 34.20
N LYS A 331 -1.75 19.04 35.10
CA LYS A 331 -3.14 19.42 35.31
C LYS A 331 -3.36 19.79 36.78
N VAL A 332 -3.43 21.08 37.04
CA VAL A 332 -3.69 21.56 38.41
C VAL A 332 -5.09 21.16 38.86
N THR A 333 -5.20 20.44 39.95
CA THR A 333 -6.47 19.98 40.50
C THR A 333 -6.80 20.73 41.78
N ILE A 334 -8.07 21.14 41.88
CA ILE A 334 -8.61 21.81 43.06
C ILE A 334 -9.36 20.78 43.91
N PRO A 335 -9.04 20.64 45.23
CA PRO A 335 -9.75 19.72 46.09
C PRO A 335 -11.21 20.14 46.30
N LYS A 336 -12.13 19.16 46.13
CA LYS A 336 -13.59 19.44 46.28
C LYS A 336 -14.01 19.69 47.71
N LYS A 337 -13.26 19.14 48.69
CA LYS A 337 -13.49 19.29 50.11
C LYS A 337 -12.20 19.71 50.77
N LEU A 338 -12.26 20.75 51.59
CA LEU A 338 -11.14 21.30 52.33
C LEU A 338 -11.35 20.98 53.82
N THR A 339 -10.29 20.60 54.49
CA THR A 339 -10.23 20.58 55.96
C THR A 339 -10.23 22.01 56.49
N LYS A 340 -10.50 22.18 57.82
CA LYS A 340 -10.47 23.50 58.46
C LYS A 340 -9.10 24.16 58.31
N ALA A 341 -8.02 23.42 58.54
CA ALA A 341 -6.65 23.91 58.39
C ALA A 341 -6.30 24.34 56.98
N GLU A 342 -6.68 23.55 55.93
CA GLU A 342 -6.48 23.89 54.55
C GLU A 342 -7.23 25.18 54.16
N ARG A 343 -8.45 25.35 54.66
CA ARG A 343 -9.23 26.56 54.40
C ARG A 343 -8.55 27.79 55.02
N GLU A 344 -8.13 27.72 56.26
CA GLU A 344 -7.41 28.79 56.96
C GLU A 344 -6.13 29.17 56.20
N ALA A 345 -5.33 28.18 55.77
CA ALA A 345 -4.13 28.45 54.99
C ALA A 345 -4.42 29.13 53.63
N LEU A 346 -5.48 28.71 52.91
CA LEU A 346 -5.88 29.34 51.66
C LEU A 346 -6.44 30.76 51.86
N GLU A 347 -7.13 31.01 52.97
CA GLU A 347 -7.62 32.37 53.34
C GLU A 347 -6.46 33.32 53.64
N GLU A 348 -5.43 32.84 54.35
CA GLU A 348 -4.18 33.59 54.58
C GLU A 348 -3.46 33.88 53.26
N TYR A 349 -3.29 32.84 52.40
CA TYR A 349 -2.71 33.04 51.10
C TYR A 349 -3.44 34.08 50.29
N ARG A 350 -4.79 34.08 50.28
CA ARG A 350 -5.62 35.06 49.55
C ARG A 350 -5.37 36.52 50.00
N LYS A 351 -5.05 36.73 51.30
CA LYS A 351 -4.77 38.06 51.86
C LYS A 351 -3.42 38.63 51.37
N VAL A 352 -2.43 37.76 51.12
CA VAL A 352 -1.08 38.17 50.73
C VAL A 352 -0.82 38.09 49.22
N SER A 353 -1.65 37.32 48.49
CA SER A 353 -1.58 37.26 47.02
C SER A 353 -1.96 38.55 46.39
N ARG A 354 -1.09 39.07 45.51
CA ARG A 354 -1.27 40.34 44.77
C ARG A 354 -1.54 40.12 43.28
N GLU A 355 -1.43 38.89 42.81
CA GLU A 355 -1.66 38.61 41.39
C GLU A 355 -3.15 38.57 41.07
N ASP A 356 -3.57 39.33 40.04
CA ASP A 356 -4.88 39.13 39.42
C ASP A 356 -4.69 38.45 38.04
N PRO A 357 -5.00 37.13 37.92
CA PRO A 357 -4.84 36.38 36.69
C PRO A 357 -5.72 36.91 35.55
N ARG A 358 -6.68 37.82 35.84
CA ARG A 358 -7.60 38.41 34.86
C ARG A 358 -7.09 39.70 34.24
N GLU A 359 -6.00 40.30 34.76
CA GLU A 359 -5.41 41.53 34.17
C GLU A 359 -5.16 41.38 32.67
N ARG A 360 -4.66 40.20 32.25
CA ARG A 360 -4.39 39.92 30.85
C ARG A 360 -5.65 39.83 29.97
N VAL A 361 -6.79 39.55 30.55
CA VAL A 361 -8.09 39.44 29.80
C VAL A 361 -8.69 40.80 29.52
N PHE A 362 -8.39 41.77 30.35
CA PHE A 362 -8.92 43.14 30.23
C PHE A 362 -7.91 44.16 29.66
N ALA A 363 -6.68 43.71 29.37
CA ALA A 363 -5.62 44.51 28.79
C ALA A 363 -5.64 44.59 27.25
N THR A 364 -6.79 44.31 26.60
CA THR A 364 -7.00 44.40 25.13
C THR A 364 -7.65 45.73 24.73
#